data_13276c45666e63215db776ef4ed30e72
#
_entry.id   13276c45666e63215db776ef4ed30e72
#
_cell.length_a   1.000
_cell.length_b   1.000
_cell.length_c   1.000
_cell.angle_alpha   90.00
_cell.angle_beta   90.00
_cell.angle_gamma   90.00
#
_symmetry.space_group_name_H-M   'P 1'
#
loop_
_entity.id
_entity.type
_entity.pdbx_description
1 polymer ?
#
loop_
_entity_poly.entity_id
_entity_poly.type
_entity_poly.pdbx_seq_one_letter_code
_entity_poly.pdbx_strand_id
1 'polypeptide(L)' 'MNKNKLDNLEEEVHKLVKLSQQLKEVNDHLSKKNILQSKEINQLEKKLDVAKKGIAEILKRYKNK' A
#
# COMPACT_ATOMS: atom_id res chain seq x y z
N MET A 1 -33.90 -32.81 -6.63
CA MET A 1 -33.65 -31.50 -6.04
C MET A 1 -34.72 -30.50 -6.38
N ASN A 2 -35.20 -29.75 -5.44
CA ASN A 2 -36.23 -28.75 -5.66
C ASN A 2 -35.64 -27.57 -6.46
N LYS A 3 -36.41 -27.07 -7.43
CA LYS A 3 -36.01 -25.96 -8.28
C LYS A 3 -35.57 -24.71 -7.46
N ASN A 4 -36.25 -24.46 -6.36
CA ASN A 4 -35.92 -23.32 -5.47
C ASN A 4 -34.57 -23.47 -4.80
N LYS A 5 -34.14 -24.67 -4.46
CA LYS A 5 -32.83 -24.93 -3.89
C LYS A 5 -31.72 -24.71 -4.91
N LEU A 6 -31.96 -25.09 -6.15
CA LEU A 6 -31.00 -24.88 -7.24
C LEU A 6 -30.81 -23.39 -7.54
N ASP A 7 -31.93 -22.65 -7.59
CA ASP A 7 -31.91 -21.20 -7.81
C ASP A 7 -31.16 -20.48 -6.66
N ASN A 8 -31.36 -20.92 -5.41
CA ASN A 8 -30.65 -20.35 -4.27
C ASN A 8 -29.16 -20.62 -4.31
N LEU A 9 -28.76 -21.84 -4.75
CA LEU A 9 -27.36 -22.16 -4.90
C LEU A 9 -26.70 -21.32 -5.99
N GLU A 10 -27.38 -21.12 -7.11
CA GLU A 10 -26.89 -20.27 -8.18
C GLU A 10 -26.69 -18.83 -7.72
N GLU A 11 -27.63 -18.29 -6.96
CA GLU A 11 -27.51 -16.95 -6.37
C GLU A 11 -26.34 -16.85 -5.43
N GLU A 12 -26.14 -17.84 -4.57
CA GLU A 12 -25.03 -17.86 -3.61
C GLU A 12 -23.70 -17.95 -4.32
N VAL A 13 -23.59 -18.79 -5.33
CA VAL A 13 -22.37 -18.90 -6.15
C VAL A 13 -22.09 -17.59 -6.84
N HIS A 14 -23.10 -16.95 -7.40
CA HIS A 14 -22.97 -15.67 -8.08
C HIS A 14 -22.47 -14.58 -7.12
N LYS A 15 -23.02 -14.53 -5.89
CA LYS A 15 -22.58 -13.61 -4.85
C LYS A 15 -21.10 -13.84 -4.46
N LEU A 16 -20.70 -15.11 -4.35
CA LEU A 16 -19.33 -15.45 -4.01
C LEU A 16 -18.34 -15.04 -5.11
N VAL A 17 -18.71 -15.24 -6.35
CA VAL A 17 -17.88 -14.80 -7.48
C VAL A 17 -17.72 -13.28 -7.46
N LYS A 18 -18.82 -12.57 -7.26
CA LYS A 18 -18.83 -11.11 -7.19
C LYS A 18 -17.96 -10.60 -6.04
N LEU A 19 -18.08 -11.22 -4.87
CA LEU A 19 -17.28 -10.87 -3.71
C LEU A 19 -15.80 -11.14 -3.95
N SER A 20 -15.48 -12.26 -4.58
CA SER A 20 -14.11 -12.61 -4.95
C SER A 20 -13.49 -11.57 -5.87
N GLN A 21 -14.24 -11.10 -6.86
CA GLN A 21 -13.78 -10.03 -7.75
C GLN A 21 -13.53 -8.72 -7.01
N GLN A 22 -14.44 -8.37 -6.10
CA GLN A 22 -14.29 -7.17 -5.27
C GLN A 22 -13.04 -7.27 -4.38
N LEU A 23 -12.80 -8.41 -3.77
CA LEU A 23 -11.61 -8.64 -2.95
C LEU A 23 -10.34 -8.51 -3.76
N LYS A 24 -10.33 -9.03 -4.97
CA LYS A 24 -9.19 -8.90 -5.87
C LYS A 24 -8.90 -7.44 -6.18
N GLU A 25 -9.93 -6.67 -6.50
CA GLU A 25 -9.79 -5.24 -6.80
C GLU A 25 -9.25 -4.47 -5.60
N VAL A 26 -9.75 -4.76 -4.41
CA VAL A 26 -9.27 -4.13 -3.16
C VAL A 26 -7.81 -4.50 -2.91
N ASN A 27 -7.44 -5.77 -3.09
CA ASN A 27 -6.07 -6.22 -2.90
C ASN A 27 -5.11 -5.54 -3.88
N ASP A 28 -5.51 -5.41 -5.14
CA ASP A 28 -4.71 -4.72 -6.15
C ASP A 28 -4.52 -3.24 -5.77
N HIS A 29 -5.59 -2.60 -5.32
CA HIS A 29 -5.53 -1.21 -4.88
C HIS A 29 -4.59 -1.03 -3.68
N LEU A 30 -4.70 -1.90 -2.68
CA LEU A 30 -3.84 -1.86 -1.50
C LEU A 30 -2.38 -2.13 -1.84
N SER A 31 -2.13 -3.05 -2.76
CA SER A 31 -0.77 -3.35 -3.22
C SER A 31 -0.13 -2.14 -3.88
N LYS A 32 -0.86 -1.45 -4.76
CA LYS A 32 -0.38 -0.23 -5.41
C LYS A 32 -0.13 0.88 -4.38
N LYS A 33 -1.02 1.03 -3.42
CA LYS A 33 -0.88 2.02 -2.35
C LYS A 33 0.36 1.76 -1.51
N ASN A 34 0.62 0.48 -1.17
CA ASN A 34 1.80 0.09 -0.42
C ASN A 34 3.09 0.41 -1.17
N ILE A 35 3.13 0.17 -2.48
CA ILE A 35 4.29 0.50 -3.31
C ILE A 35 4.55 2.00 -3.29
N LEU A 36 3.51 2.81 -3.45
CA LEU A 36 3.63 4.27 -3.42
C LEU A 36 4.13 4.76 -2.06
N GLN A 37 3.60 4.22 -0.97
CA GLN A 37 4.03 4.57 0.38
C GLN A 37 5.49 4.20 0.61
N SER A 38 5.93 3.05 0.13
CA SER A 38 7.33 2.64 0.22
C SER A 38 8.25 3.61 -0.51
N LYS A 39 7.86 4.08 -1.68
CA LYS A 39 8.61 5.08 -2.43
C LYS A 39 8.70 6.40 -1.67
N GLU A 40 7.59 6.84 -1.08
CA GLU A 40 7.55 8.07 -0.29
C GLU A 40 8.47 7.98 0.93
N ILE A 41 8.44 6.86 1.63
CA ILE A 41 9.33 6.63 2.78
C ILE A 41 10.79 6.69 2.35
N ASN A 42 11.14 6.02 1.26
CA ASN A 42 12.51 6.06 0.73
C ASN A 42 12.96 7.46 0.38
N GLN A 43 12.09 8.27 -0.22
CA GLN A 43 12.38 9.66 -0.55
C GLN A 43 12.59 10.50 0.70
N LEU A 44 11.76 10.30 1.72
CA LEU A 44 11.89 11.00 3.00
C LEU A 44 13.17 10.62 3.72
N GLU A 45 13.54 9.35 3.70
CA GLU A 45 14.80 8.88 4.28
C GLU A 45 16.01 9.51 3.61
N LYS A 46 15.98 9.63 2.29
CA LYS A 46 17.06 10.29 1.53
C LYS A 46 17.17 11.77 1.88
N LYS A 47 16.03 12.46 1.97
CA LYS A 47 15.99 13.87 2.35
C LYS A 47 16.52 14.07 3.77
N LEU A 48 16.14 13.19 4.69
CA LEU A 48 16.61 13.24 6.06
C LEU A 48 18.12 13.03 6.13
N ASP A 49 18.65 12.07 5.36
CA ASP A 49 20.08 11.81 5.32
C ASP A 49 20.87 13.01 4.82
N VAL A 50 20.38 13.66 3.75
CA VAL A 50 21.00 14.88 3.22
C VAL A 50 20.97 15.99 4.28
N ALA A 51 19.87 16.17 4.97
CA ALA A 51 19.75 17.18 6.02
C ALA A 51 20.71 16.91 7.17
N LYS A 52 20.86 15.66 7.59
CA LYS A 52 21.80 15.28 8.66
C LYS A 52 23.26 15.59 8.25
N LYS A 53 23.61 15.26 7.02
CA LYS A 53 24.96 15.55 6.50
C LYS A 53 25.23 17.06 6.44
N GLY A 54 24.24 17.84 6.02
CA GLY A 54 24.36 19.30 5.99
C GLY A 54 24.54 19.88 7.37
N ILE A 55 23.78 19.42 8.36
CA ILE A 55 23.92 19.85 9.75
C ILE A 55 25.30 19.49 10.29
N ALA A 56 25.78 18.27 10.03
CA ALA A 56 27.09 17.83 10.48
C ALA A 56 28.21 18.71 9.90
N GLU A 57 28.12 19.10 8.63
CA GLU A 57 29.09 20.00 8.01
C GLU A 57 29.08 21.39 8.64
N ILE A 58 27.91 21.92 8.92
CA ILE A 58 27.76 23.23 9.56
C ILE A 58 28.41 23.20 10.96
N LEU A 59 28.13 22.17 11.74
CA LEU A 59 28.71 22.01 13.07
C LEU A 59 30.23 21.89 13.01
N LYS A 60 30.73 21.16 12.03
CA LYS A 60 32.18 20.99 11.84
C LYS A 60 32.86 22.33 11.53
N ARG A 61 32.29 23.14 10.67
CA ARG A 61 32.79 24.49 10.35
C ARG A 61 32.76 25.40 11.58
N TYR A 62 31.72 25.31 12.36
CA TYR A 62 31.56 26.10 13.56
C TYR A 62 32.64 25.78 14.60
N LYS A 63 32.95 24.48 14.75
CA LYS A 63 33.99 24.03 15.70
C LYS A 63 35.38 24.41 15.28
N ASN A 64 35.63 24.53 13.97
CA ASN A 64 36.97 24.84 13.45
C ASN A 64 37.28 26.32 13.37
N LYS A 65 36.38 27.18 13.82
CA LYS A 65 36.66 28.62 13.93
C LYS A 65 37.44 28.95 15.19
#